data_75780443049653a1e9bb95005c0cec26
#
_entry.id   75780443049653a1e9bb95005c0cec26
#
_cell.length_a   1.000
_cell.length_b   1.000
_cell.length_c   1.000
_cell.angle_alpha   90.00
_cell.angle_beta   90.00
_cell.angle_gamma   90.00
#
_symmetry.space_group_name_H-M   'P 1'
#
loop_
_entity.id
_entity.type
_entity.pdbx_description
1 polymer ?
#
loop_
_entity_poly.entity_id
_entity_poly.type
_entity_poly.pdbx_seq_one_letter_code
_entity_poly.pdbx_strand_id
1 'polypeptide(L)'
;MGRSRLGIVVPARNEEKTIKKVIVSLKKHGDVLVVDDASTDKTFFIIKHLQTKFIKNKINLGYEATVQKGIKYLLKKNYKYIATFDADGEHDPKFLLNIKKIKNFDLLIGKRKKLNRFSEYFFSFITKLFFGV
;
A
#
# COMPACT_ATOMS: atom_id res chain seq x y z
N MET A 1 -5.31 -15.53 -20.91
CA MET A 1 -4.30 -14.47 -20.81
C MET A 1 -4.34 -13.88 -19.41
N GLY A 2 -3.37 -14.22 -18.60
CA GLY A 2 -3.31 -13.72 -17.23
C GLY A 2 -3.12 -12.20 -17.21
N ARG A 3 -4.14 -11.45 -16.75
CA ARG A 3 -3.94 -10.05 -16.35
C ARG A 3 -2.78 -10.00 -15.37
N SER A 4 -1.78 -9.20 -15.66
CA SER A 4 -0.69 -8.96 -14.71
C SER A 4 -1.29 -8.47 -13.39
N ARG A 5 -1.34 -9.36 -12.42
CA ARG A 5 -2.06 -9.13 -11.17
C ARG A 5 -1.23 -8.17 -10.31
N LEU A 6 -1.77 -6.99 -10.06
CA LEU A 6 -1.19 -6.00 -9.16
C LEU A 6 -1.86 -6.14 -7.79
N GLY A 7 -1.07 -6.41 -6.76
CA GLY A 7 -1.48 -6.30 -5.37
C GLY A 7 -1.10 -4.94 -4.80
N ILE A 8 -1.99 -4.31 -4.05
CA ILE A 8 -1.77 -2.97 -3.47
C ILE A 8 -1.93 -3.07 -1.96
N VAL A 9 -0.85 -2.83 -1.22
CA VAL A 9 -0.85 -2.75 0.25
C VAL A 9 -1.16 -1.32 0.67
N VAL A 10 -2.16 -1.17 1.52
CA VAL A 10 -2.54 0.11 2.12
C VAL A 10 -2.40 0.01 3.63
N PRO A 11 -1.30 0.47 4.24
CA PRO A 11 -1.20 0.60 5.67
C PRO A 11 -2.12 1.73 6.13
N ALA A 12 -2.90 1.51 7.18
CA ALA A 12 -3.84 2.50 7.69
C ALA A 12 -3.82 2.55 9.22
N ARG A 13 -3.79 3.75 9.77
CA ARG A 13 -4.01 4.00 11.19
C ARG A 13 -4.68 5.35 11.39
N ASN A 14 -5.90 5.32 11.95
CA ASN A 14 -6.70 6.52 12.22
C ASN A 14 -6.91 7.40 10.98
N GLU A 15 -7.37 6.77 9.90
CA GLU A 15 -7.61 7.37 8.58
C GLU A 15 -9.10 7.36 8.20
N GLU A 16 -10.00 7.51 9.18
CA GLU A 16 -11.45 7.42 8.97
C GLU A 16 -11.99 8.39 7.91
N LYS A 17 -11.32 9.54 7.71
CA LYS A 17 -11.74 10.58 6.76
C LYS A 17 -11.38 10.26 5.32
N THR A 18 -10.31 9.50 5.09
CA THR A 18 -9.69 9.32 3.77
C THR A 18 -9.77 7.90 3.25
N ILE A 19 -9.74 6.90 4.15
CA ILE A 19 -9.59 5.49 3.80
C ILE A 19 -10.64 4.98 2.79
N LYS A 20 -11.89 5.39 2.90
CA LYS A 20 -12.95 4.98 1.97
C LYS A 20 -12.63 5.43 0.54
N LYS A 21 -12.30 6.71 0.36
CA LYS A 21 -11.97 7.29 -0.95
C LYS A 21 -10.74 6.61 -1.55
N VAL A 22 -9.71 6.38 -0.75
CA VAL A 22 -8.48 5.71 -1.16
C VAL A 22 -8.77 4.29 -1.65
N ILE A 23 -9.45 3.46 -0.86
CA ILE A 23 -9.76 2.07 -1.24
C ILE A 23 -10.58 2.02 -2.53
N VAL A 24 -11.63 2.84 -2.65
CA VAL A 24 -12.50 2.86 -3.85
C VAL A 24 -11.71 3.24 -5.09
N SER A 25 -10.81 4.22 -5.00
CA SER A 25 -9.98 4.62 -6.12
C SER A 25 -8.97 3.54 -6.55
N LEU A 26 -8.34 2.87 -5.58
CA LEU A 26 -7.33 1.84 -5.82
C LEU A 26 -7.90 0.55 -6.40
N LYS A 27 -9.12 0.16 -6.05
CA LYS A 27 -9.79 -1.04 -6.58
C LYS A 27 -9.91 -1.06 -8.10
N LYS A 28 -9.87 0.09 -8.75
CA LYS A 28 -9.85 0.21 -10.23
C LYS A 28 -8.53 -0.22 -10.84
N HIS A 29 -7.46 -0.28 -10.06
CA HIS A 29 -6.10 -0.53 -10.53
C HIS A 29 -5.58 -1.93 -10.19
N GLY A 30 -6.02 -2.50 -9.07
CA GLY A 30 -5.56 -3.81 -8.60
C GLY A 30 -6.32 -4.33 -7.40
N ASP A 31 -5.85 -5.45 -6.86
CA ASP A 31 -6.40 -6.05 -5.65
C ASP A 31 -5.86 -5.33 -4.42
N VAL A 32 -6.73 -4.69 -3.66
CA VAL A 32 -6.36 -3.92 -2.47
C VAL A 32 -6.34 -4.81 -1.23
N LEU A 33 -5.24 -4.75 -0.49
CA LEU A 33 -5.09 -5.29 0.86
C LEU A 33 -4.85 -4.15 1.83
N VAL A 34 -5.77 -3.91 2.73
CA VAL A 34 -5.58 -2.92 3.81
C VAL A 34 -5.00 -3.61 5.03
N VAL A 35 -3.99 -3.02 5.63
CA VAL A 35 -3.44 -3.46 6.92
C VAL A 35 -3.72 -2.37 7.95
N ASP A 36 -4.72 -2.62 8.80
CA ASP A 36 -5.09 -1.72 9.89
C ASP A 36 -4.15 -1.89 11.08
N ASP A 37 -3.41 -0.86 11.41
CA ASP A 37 -2.42 -0.87 12.48
C ASP A 37 -3.02 -0.43 13.82
N ALA A 38 -3.99 -1.21 14.29
CA ALA A 38 -4.71 -0.98 15.54
C ALA A 38 -5.33 0.43 15.64
N SER A 39 -6.09 0.83 14.60
CA SER A 39 -6.85 2.08 14.63
C SER A 39 -7.81 2.15 15.81
N THR A 40 -7.93 3.34 16.39
CA THR A 40 -8.80 3.65 17.54
C THR A 40 -10.04 4.46 17.13
N ASP A 41 -10.09 4.94 15.89
CA ASP A 41 -11.23 5.64 15.29
C ASP A 41 -12.12 4.68 14.46
N LYS A 42 -12.94 5.21 13.57
CA LYS A 42 -13.84 4.43 12.70
C LYS A 42 -13.14 3.77 11.50
N THR A 43 -11.82 3.91 11.35
CA THR A 43 -11.07 3.36 10.19
C THR A 43 -11.36 1.89 9.96
N PHE A 44 -11.19 1.05 10.97
CA PHE A 44 -11.42 -0.39 10.82
C PHE A 44 -12.87 -0.74 10.50
N PHE A 45 -13.84 -0.04 11.09
CA PHE A 45 -15.25 -0.20 10.78
C PHE A 45 -15.52 0.07 9.30
N ILE A 46 -14.97 1.15 8.75
CA ILE A 46 -15.10 1.51 7.33
C ILE A 46 -14.49 0.43 6.43
N ILE A 47 -13.27 0.00 6.72
CA ILE A 47 -12.57 -1.06 5.96
C ILE A 47 -13.42 -2.31 5.86
N LYS A 48 -13.97 -2.77 6.97
CA LYS A 48 -14.77 -4.00 7.05
C LYS A 48 -16.00 -3.96 6.13
N HIS A 49 -16.61 -2.78 5.94
CA HIS A 49 -17.81 -2.61 5.11
C HIS A 49 -17.52 -2.39 3.62
N LEU A 50 -16.26 -2.20 3.22
CA LEU A 50 -15.89 -1.94 1.83
C LEU A 50 -15.62 -3.19 0.98
N GLN A 51 -15.89 -4.39 1.50
CA GLN A 51 -15.63 -5.65 0.79
C GLN A 51 -14.22 -5.70 0.17
N THR A 52 -13.22 -5.32 0.95
CA THR A 52 -11.82 -5.39 0.59
C THR A 52 -11.09 -6.39 1.49
N LYS A 53 -9.98 -6.94 1.02
CA LYS A 53 -9.14 -7.77 1.88
C LYS A 53 -8.49 -6.90 2.95
N PHE A 54 -8.44 -7.39 4.18
CA PHE A 54 -7.78 -6.68 5.26
C PHE A 54 -7.07 -7.60 6.25
N ILE A 55 -6.09 -7.03 6.92
CA ILE A 55 -5.43 -7.58 8.11
C ILE A 55 -5.58 -6.53 9.20
N LYS A 56 -5.92 -6.94 10.41
CA LYS A 56 -5.95 -6.06 11.58
C LYS A 56 -4.84 -6.45 12.54
N ASN A 57 -4.00 -5.51 12.92
CA ASN A 57 -3.03 -5.68 13.98
C ASN A 57 -3.71 -5.57 15.35
N LYS A 58 -3.28 -6.37 16.32
CA LYS A 58 -3.80 -6.30 17.69
C LYS A 58 -3.28 -5.10 18.46
N ILE A 59 -2.07 -4.66 18.12
CA ILE A 59 -1.36 -3.52 18.69
C ILE A 59 -0.78 -2.69 17.56
N ASN A 60 -0.43 -1.44 17.84
CA ASN A 60 0.32 -0.59 16.92
C ASN A 60 1.74 -1.16 16.72
N LEU A 61 2.03 -1.58 15.51
CA LEU A 61 3.35 -2.09 15.11
C LEU A 61 4.22 -1.04 14.42
N GLY A 62 3.63 0.10 14.06
CA GLY A 62 4.26 1.12 13.24
C GLY A 62 4.15 0.86 11.74
N TYR A 63 4.43 1.92 10.97
CA TYR A 63 4.21 1.94 9.52
C TYR A 63 5.00 0.84 8.79
N GLU A 64 6.30 0.73 9.09
CA GLU A 64 7.20 -0.22 8.43
C GLU A 64 6.77 -1.67 8.61
N ALA A 65 6.52 -2.08 9.85
CA ALA A 65 6.11 -3.44 10.16
C ALA A 65 4.74 -3.76 9.54
N THR A 66 3.86 -2.77 9.49
CA THR A 66 2.52 -2.88 8.89
C THR A 66 2.60 -3.07 7.38
N VAL A 67 3.44 -2.30 6.69
CA VAL A 67 3.72 -2.46 5.25
C VAL A 67 4.35 -3.83 4.97
N GLN A 68 5.38 -4.21 5.73
CA GLN A 68 6.05 -5.50 5.56
C GLN A 68 5.06 -6.68 5.71
N LYS A 69 4.16 -6.59 6.66
CA LYS A 69 3.13 -7.62 6.88
C LYS A 69 2.23 -7.78 5.66
N GLY A 70 1.80 -6.67 5.07
CA GLY A 70 0.99 -6.66 3.86
C GLY A 70 1.75 -7.24 2.65
N ILE A 71 3.00 -6.82 2.44
CA ILE A 71 3.86 -7.34 1.37
C ILE A 71 4.06 -8.84 1.51
N LYS A 72 4.44 -9.32 2.70
CA LYS A 72 4.62 -10.76 2.97
C LYS A 72 3.35 -11.57 2.68
N TYR A 73 2.19 -11.02 2.99
CA TYR A 73 0.91 -11.66 2.67
C TYR A 73 0.70 -11.78 1.15
N LEU A 74 0.94 -10.70 0.40
CA LEU A 74 0.72 -10.68 -1.06
C LEU A 74 1.76 -11.54 -1.80
N LEU A 75 3.00 -11.60 -1.34
CA LEU A 75 4.05 -12.47 -1.92
C LEU A 75 3.61 -13.94 -1.96
N LYS A 76 2.85 -14.41 -0.98
CA LYS A 76 2.31 -15.77 -0.93
C LYS A 76 1.13 -16.00 -1.90
N LYS A 77 0.66 -14.98 -2.62
CA LYS A 77 -0.56 -15.00 -3.45
C LYS A 77 -0.31 -14.85 -4.95
N ASN A 78 0.93 -15.06 -5.40
CA ASN A 78 1.31 -15.02 -6.83
C ASN A 78 0.94 -13.72 -7.57
N TYR A 79 1.10 -12.56 -6.92
CA TYR A 79 1.03 -11.29 -7.61
C TYR A 79 2.29 -11.04 -8.42
N LYS A 80 2.14 -10.54 -9.66
CA LYS A 80 3.29 -10.17 -10.49
C LYS A 80 3.94 -8.88 -10.00
N TYR A 81 3.14 -7.95 -9.51
CA TYR A 81 3.59 -6.68 -8.98
C TYR A 81 2.93 -6.43 -7.62
N ILE A 82 3.68 -5.82 -6.72
CA ILE A 82 3.18 -5.36 -5.42
C ILE A 82 3.53 -3.88 -5.31
N ALA A 83 2.53 -3.06 -5.01
CA ALA A 83 2.68 -1.64 -4.72
C ALA A 83 2.27 -1.36 -3.28
N THR A 84 2.84 -0.31 -2.70
CA THR A 84 2.37 0.29 -1.44
C THR A 84 1.73 1.64 -1.74
N PHE A 85 0.69 1.98 -1.01
CA PHE A 85 -0.06 3.21 -1.21
C PHE A 85 -0.58 3.73 0.13
N ASP A 86 -0.30 4.99 0.46
CA ASP A 86 -0.69 5.56 1.75
C ASP A 86 -2.20 5.82 1.85
N ALA A 87 -2.73 5.72 3.06
CA ALA A 87 -4.16 5.87 3.32
C ALA A 87 -4.61 7.34 3.48
N ASP A 88 -3.68 8.30 3.50
CA ASP A 88 -3.92 9.73 3.74
C ASP A 88 -4.63 10.47 2.59
N GLY A 89 -4.71 9.82 1.42
CA GLY A 89 -5.34 10.39 0.23
C GLY A 89 -4.51 11.44 -0.53
N GLU A 90 -3.25 11.64 -0.15
CA GLU A 90 -2.36 12.62 -0.81
C GLU A 90 -1.78 12.14 -2.14
N HIS A 91 -1.80 10.82 -2.40
CA HIS A 91 -1.27 10.24 -3.62
C HIS A 91 -2.33 10.11 -4.73
N ASP A 92 -1.93 10.39 -5.98
CA ASP A 92 -2.80 10.18 -7.15
C ASP A 92 -2.73 8.71 -7.61
N PRO A 93 -3.85 7.96 -7.57
CA PRO A 93 -3.88 6.56 -8.02
C PRO A 93 -3.57 6.37 -9.50
N LYS A 94 -3.68 7.43 -10.32
CA LYS A 94 -3.35 7.38 -11.76
C LYS A 94 -1.90 6.96 -12.01
N PHE A 95 -1.01 7.19 -11.05
CA PHE A 95 0.36 6.71 -11.12
C PHE A 95 0.44 5.19 -11.34
N LEU A 96 -0.49 4.42 -10.78
CA LEU A 96 -0.55 2.96 -10.93
C LEU A 96 -0.85 2.50 -12.37
N LEU A 97 -1.46 3.36 -13.21
CA LEU A 97 -1.71 3.03 -14.62
C LEU A 97 -0.40 2.87 -15.41
N ASN A 98 0.63 3.60 -15.02
CA ASN A 98 1.92 3.57 -15.71
C ASN A 98 2.75 2.33 -15.33
N ILE A 99 2.53 1.72 -14.18
CA ILE A 99 3.26 0.51 -13.74
C ILE A 99 3.13 -0.62 -14.76
N LYS A 100 1.95 -0.80 -15.34
CA LYS A 100 1.70 -1.85 -16.36
C LYS A 100 2.43 -1.63 -17.67
N LYS A 101 2.89 -0.39 -17.94
CA LYS A 101 3.62 -0.01 -19.17
C LYS A 101 5.13 -0.16 -19.01
N ILE A 102 5.62 -0.11 -17.79
CA ILE A 102 7.05 -0.22 -17.49
C ILE A 102 7.41 -1.70 -17.46
N LYS A 103 8.41 -2.09 -18.27
CA LYS A 103 8.92 -3.46 -18.32
C LYS A 103 10.31 -3.52 -17.70
N ASN A 104 10.68 -4.68 -17.18
CA ASN A 104 12.04 -4.98 -16.70
C ASN A 104 12.49 -4.08 -15.54
N PHE A 105 11.73 -4.05 -14.47
CA PHE A 105 12.13 -3.42 -13.22
C PHE A 105 11.89 -4.38 -12.03
N ASP A 106 12.78 -4.33 -11.06
CA ASP A 106 12.63 -5.04 -9.80
C ASP A 106 12.01 -4.12 -8.73
N LEU A 107 12.31 -2.83 -8.80
CA LEU A 107 11.79 -1.81 -7.90
C LEU A 107 11.44 -0.53 -8.67
N LEU A 108 10.24 0.00 -8.43
CA LEU A 108 9.79 1.28 -8.95
C LEU A 108 9.40 2.20 -7.80
N ILE A 109 10.06 3.34 -7.68
CA ILE A 109 9.81 4.34 -6.65
C ILE A 109 9.12 5.54 -7.25
N GLY A 110 7.92 5.88 -6.74
CA GLY A 110 7.23 7.11 -7.08
C GLY A 110 7.83 8.30 -6.34
N LYS A 111 8.36 9.30 -7.09
CA LYS A 111 8.89 10.53 -6.50
C LYS A 111 7.85 11.64 -6.52
N ARG A 112 7.61 12.29 -5.37
CA ARG A 112 6.75 13.49 -5.29
C ARG A 112 7.45 14.70 -5.92
N LYS A 113 6.70 15.56 -6.63
CA LYS A 113 7.23 16.82 -7.17
C LYS A 113 7.54 17.89 -6.10
N LYS A 114 6.94 17.78 -4.91
CA LYS A 114 7.24 18.66 -3.75
C LYS A 114 7.67 17.79 -2.57
N LEU A 115 8.89 18.03 -2.12
CA LEU A 115 9.54 17.41 -0.98
C LEU A 115 8.90 17.90 0.33
N ASN A 116 8.28 17.00 1.09
CA ASN A 116 8.14 17.15 2.54
C ASN A 116 8.85 15.96 3.20
N ARG A 117 9.97 16.23 3.68
CA ARG A 117 11.02 15.70 4.56
C ARG A 117 11.01 14.25 5.08
N PHE A 118 9.92 13.51 5.19
CA PHE A 118 9.94 12.22 5.88
C PHE A 118 9.98 10.97 4.99
N SER A 119 9.64 11.06 3.71
CA SER A 119 9.52 9.90 2.82
C SER A 119 10.85 9.40 2.22
N GLU A 120 11.89 10.24 2.14
CA GLU A 120 13.16 9.83 1.52
C GLU A 120 13.96 8.83 2.38
N TYR A 121 13.92 8.98 3.72
CA TYR A 121 14.58 8.05 4.64
C TYR A 121 13.96 6.66 4.61
N PHE A 122 12.67 6.58 4.37
CA PHE A 122 11.91 5.35 4.44
C PHE A 122 12.16 4.43 3.23
N PHE A 123 12.21 4.97 2.03
CA PHE A 123 12.48 4.18 0.82
C PHE A 123 13.91 3.66 0.76
N SER A 124 14.86 4.43 1.24
CA SER A 124 16.26 4.01 1.38
C SER A 124 16.41 2.82 2.35
N PHE A 125 15.59 2.76 3.39
CA PHE A 125 15.59 1.67 4.37
C PHE A 125 15.00 0.37 3.80
N ILE A 126 13.90 0.44 3.05
CA ILE A 126 13.29 -0.74 2.43
C ILE A 126 14.22 -1.36 1.37
N THR A 127 14.85 -0.55 0.52
CA THR A 127 15.79 -1.05 -0.48
C THR A 127 16.99 -1.74 0.17
N LYS A 128 17.53 -1.16 1.26
CA LYS A 128 18.62 -1.75 2.02
C LYS A 128 18.25 -3.06 2.71
N LEU A 129 17.04 -3.16 3.25
CA LEU A 129 16.57 -4.33 4.01
C LEU A 129 16.21 -5.52 3.11
N PHE A 130 15.67 -5.29 1.91
CA PHE A 130 15.17 -6.35 1.04
C PHE A 130 16.09 -6.69 -0.14
N PHE A 131 16.96 -5.79 -0.57
CA PHE A 131 17.76 -5.96 -1.79
C PHE A 131 19.27 -5.82 -1.56
N GLY A 132 19.71 -5.49 -0.35
CA GLY A 132 21.14 -5.43 -0.01
C GLY A 132 21.93 -4.32 -0.74
N VAL A 133 21.24 -3.28 -1.25
CA VAL A 133 21.86 -2.19 -2.01
C VAL A 133 21.83 -0.91 -1.21
#